data_0b92b911f8fa1fff68b55e7c66010924
#
_entry.id   0b92b911f8fa1fff68b55e7c66010924
#
_cell.length_a   1.000
_cell.length_b   1.000
_cell.length_c   1.000
_cell.angle_alpha   90.00
_cell.angle_beta   90.00
_cell.angle_gamma   90.00
#
_symmetry.space_group_name_H-M   'P 1'
#
loop_
_entity.id
_entity.type
_entity.pdbx_description
1 polymer ?
#
loop_
_entity_poly.entity_id
_entity_poly.type
_entity_poly.pdbx_seq_one_letter_code
_entity_poly.pdbx_strand_id
1 'polypeptide(L)'
;MKVELRDKERIDDLQRNGYQIIQNPEKFCFGMDAVLLTGFAHARERDTMLDLGTGTGIIPLLMEAKYHCSHLTGLEIQEESADMARRSVALNDLQDRIDIVTGDIKEADRIFPAASFDCITCNPPYMIGQHGLTNPEEPKAIARHEVLCTLEDVVSRTAKLLKPGGHFYICLLYTSDAAD
;
A
#
# COMPACT_ATOMS: atom_id res chain seq x y z
N MET A 1 -4.52 -20.25 -10.88
CA MET A 1 -5.87 -20.49 -10.29
C MET A 1 -6.86 -19.52 -10.94
N LYS A 2 -8.11 -19.95 -11.29
CA LYS A 2 -9.08 -19.02 -11.88
C LYS A 2 -9.62 -18.13 -10.75
N VAL A 3 -9.23 -16.87 -10.72
CA VAL A 3 -9.71 -15.91 -9.71
C VAL A 3 -11.06 -15.37 -10.19
N GLU A 4 -12.07 -15.38 -9.32
CA GLU A 4 -13.40 -14.87 -9.61
C GLU A 4 -13.45 -13.36 -9.36
N LEU A 5 -13.94 -12.59 -10.33
CA LEU A 5 -14.20 -11.16 -10.17
C LEU A 5 -15.57 -10.94 -9.54
N ARG A 6 -15.63 -9.98 -8.61
CA ARG A 6 -16.89 -9.51 -8.02
C ARG A 6 -17.52 -8.40 -8.89
N ASP A 7 -18.74 -8.00 -8.53
CA ASP A 7 -19.44 -6.93 -9.25
C ASP A 7 -18.57 -5.66 -9.34
N LYS A 8 -18.52 -5.08 -10.55
CA LYS A 8 -17.76 -3.86 -10.90
C LYS A 8 -16.24 -3.95 -10.75
N GLU A 9 -15.70 -5.12 -10.45
CA GLU A 9 -14.27 -5.34 -10.48
C GLU A 9 -13.77 -5.56 -11.92
N ARG A 10 -12.57 -5.13 -12.19
CA ARG A 10 -11.85 -5.36 -13.42
C ARG A 10 -10.43 -5.80 -13.16
N ILE A 11 -9.82 -6.44 -14.16
CA ILE A 11 -8.39 -6.74 -14.17
C ILE A 11 -7.69 -5.71 -15.03
N ASP A 12 -6.66 -5.06 -14.46
CA ASP A 12 -5.78 -4.17 -15.19
C ASP A 12 -4.39 -4.82 -15.33
N ASP A 13 -3.77 -4.65 -16.51
CA ASP A 13 -2.41 -5.13 -16.77
C ASP A 13 -1.40 -4.10 -16.25
N LEU A 14 -0.44 -4.55 -15.42
CA LEU A 14 0.60 -3.68 -14.87
C LEU A 14 1.71 -3.35 -15.87
N GLN A 15 1.66 -3.90 -17.08
CA GLN A 15 2.67 -3.74 -18.15
C GLN A 15 4.09 -4.09 -17.67
N ARG A 16 4.16 -4.98 -16.67
CA ARG A 16 5.40 -5.45 -16.07
C ARG A 16 5.30 -6.93 -15.74
N ASN A 17 6.22 -7.74 -16.26
CA ASN A 17 6.31 -9.20 -16.07
C ASN A 17 4.99 -9.96 -16.38
N GLY A 18 4.05 -9.35 -17.11
CA GLY A 18 2.71 -9.89 -17.33
C GLY A 18 1.82 -9.87 -16.07
N TYR A 19 2.21 -9.15 -15.02
CA TYR A 19 1.43 -9.06 -13.79
C TYR A 19 0.15 -8.25 -13.99
N GLN A 20 -0.88 -8.70 -13.31
CA GLN A 20 -2.22 -8.15 -13.37
C GLN A 20 -2.71 -7.79 -11.96
N ILE A 21 -3.62 -6.83 -11.86
CA ILE A 21 -4.20 -6.38 -10.61
C ILE A 21 -5.71 -6.26 -10.72
N ILE A 22 -6.42 -6.63 -9.65
CA ILE A 22 -7.87 -6.49 -9.54
C ILE A 22 -8.17 -5.13 -8.90
N GLN A 23 -9.06 -4.37 -9.53
CA GLN A 23 -9.49 -3.07 -9.04
C GLN A 23 -10.99 -2.88 -9.17
N ASN A 24 -11.56 -2.02 -8.33
CA ASN A 24 -12.95 -1.58 -8.42
C ASN A 24 -12.98 -0.04 -8.61
N PRO A 25 -13.32 0.44 -9.83
CA PRO A 25 -13.36 1.88 -10.14
C PRO A 25 -14.33 2.70 -9.30
N GLU A 26 -15.37 2.06 -8.74
CA GLU A 26 -16.33 2.76 -7.88
C GLU A 26 -15.83 2.95 -6.43
N LYS A 27 -14.79 2.21 -6.02
CA LYS A 27 -14.21 2.26 -4.67
C LYS A 27 -12.86 2.96 -4.68
N PHE A 28 -11.83 2.23 -5.04
CA PHE A 28 -10.46 2.73 -5.07
C PHE A 28 -9.69 2.08 -6.23
N CYS A 29 -8.96 2.89 -6.98
CA CYS A 29 -7.91 2.45 -7.89
C CYS A 29 -6.60 3.11 -7.48
N PHE A 30 -5.48 2.42 -7.69
CA PHE A 30 -4.18 3.02 -7.43
C PHE A 30 -3.93 4.25 -8.33
N GLY A 31 -3.22 5.22 -7.80
CA GLY A 31 -2.77 6.40 -8.53
C GLY A 31 -1.36 6.25 -9.09
N MET A 32 -0.94 7.21 -9.90
CA MET A 32 0.40 7.29 -10.45
C MET A 32 1.48 7.45 -9.37
N ASP A 33 1.13 8.03 -8.24
CA ASP A 33 1.96 8.19 -7.04
C ASP A 33 2.51 6.86 -6.49
N ALA A 34 1.67 5.81 -6.44
CA ALA A 34 2.11 4.47 -6.06
C ALA A 34 3.14 3.91 -7.05
N VAL A 35 2.94 4.13 -8.35
CA VAL A 35 3.90 3.71 -9.39
C VAL A 35 5.21 4.48 -9.27
N LEU A 36 5.16 5.79 -9.06
CA LEU A 36 6.34 6.64 -8.87
C LEU A 36 7.11 6.23 -7.60
N LEU A 37 6.40 5.92 -6.51
CA LEU A 37 7.03 5.44 -5.28
C LEU A 37 7.83 4.14 -5.54
N THR A 38 7.26 3.18 -6.27
CA THR A 38 8.00 1.95 -6.63
C THR A 38 9.17 2.22 -7.58
N GLY A 39 9.08 3.28 -8.40
CA GLY A 39 10.19 3.75 -9.24
C GLY A 39 11.36 4.26 -8.41
N PHE A 40 11.07 4.97 -7.32
CA PHE A 40 12.03 5.59 -6.43
C PHE A 40 12.57 4.62 -5.36
N ALA A 41 11.72 3.75 -4.82
CA ALA A 41 12.11 2.80 -3.78
C ALA A 41 13.10 1.76 -4.31
N HIS A 42 14.05 1.38 -3.45
CA HIS A 42 15.06 0.36 -3.73
C HIS A 42 15.01 -0.75 -2.69
N ALA A 43 15.07 -1.99 -3.15
CA ALA A 43 15.20 -3.18 -2.34
C ALA A 43 16.20 -4.15 -3.00
N ARG A 44 16.57 -5.19 -2.29
CA ARG A 44 17.44 -6.26 -2.77
C ARG A 44 16.67 -7.58 -2.79
N GLU A 45 17.09 -8.52 -3.60
CA GLU A 45 16.47 -9.84 -3.71
C GLU A 45 16.32 -10.56 -2.34
N ARG A 46 17.27 -10.36 -1.41
CA ARG A 46 17.24 -10.96 -0.07
C ARG A 46 16.40 -10.19 0.95
N ASP A 47 15.94 -8.98 0.64
CA ASP A 47 15.26 -8.11 1.59
C ASP A 47 13.84 -8.62 1.87
N THR A 48 13.40 -8.43 3.10
CA THR A 48 12.00 -8.53 3.50
C THR A 48 11.38 -7.15 3.46
N MET A 49 10.20 -7.04 2.87
CA MET A 49 9.55 -5.76 2.63
C MET A 49 8.15 -5.69 3.25
N LEU A 50 7.76 -4.52 3.74
CA LEU A 50 6.40 -4.21 4.19
C LEU A 50 5.88 -2.98 3.44
N ASP A 51 4.64 -3.06 2.96
CA ASP A 51 3.91 -1.92 2.42
C ASP A 51 2.74 -1.55 3.35
N LEU A 52 2.79 -0.36 3.94
CA LEU A 52 1.78 0.15 4.87
C LEU A 52 0.67 0.89 4.12
N GLY A 53 -0.57 0.39 4.24
CA GLY A 53 -1.70 0.90 3.48
C GLY A 53 -1.67 0.44 2.02
N THR A 54 -1.51 -0.86 1.82
CA THR A 54 -1.21 -1.44 0.49
C THR A 54 -2.35 -1.33 -0.52
N GLY A 55 -3.57 -1.02 -0.08
CA GLY A 55 -4.75 -0.93 -0.94
C GLY A 55 -5.00 -2.25 -1.66
N THR A 56 -5.06 -2.19 -2.99
CA THR A 56 -5.24 -3.36 -3.86
C THR A 56 -3.96 -4.15 -4.16
N GLY A 57 -2.84 -3.80 -3.49
CA GLY A 57 -1.58 -4.53 -3.57
C GLY A 57 -0.64 -4.08 -4.70
N ILE A 58 -0.83 -2.88 -5.24
CA ILE A 58 -0.02 -2.39 -6.37
C ILE A 58 1.47 -2.32 -6.05
N ILE A 59 1.85 -1.79 -4.87
CA ILE A 59 3.25 -1.62 -4.50
C ILE A 59 3.95 -2.97 -4.32
N PRO A 60 3.44 -3.94 -3.54
CA PRO A 60 4.03 -5.27 -3.46
C PRO A 60 4.20 -5.95 -4.81
N LEU A 61 3.19 -5.90 -5.70
CA LEU A 61 3.27 -6.49 -7.03
C LEU A 61 4.37 -5.85 -7.90
N LEU A 62 4.47 -4.52 -7.92
CA LEU A 62 5.50 -3.83 -8.70
C LEU A 62 6.90 -4.01 -8.11
N MET A 63 7.04 -4.05 -6.78
CA MET A 63 8.32 -4.28 -6.12
C MET A 63 8.79 -5.73 -6.33
N GLU A 64 7.87 -6.72 -6.31
CA GLU A 64 8.20 -8.09 -6.68
C GLU A 64 8.67 -8.17 -8.13
N ALA A 65 7.94 -7.56 -9.05
CA ALA A 65 8.31 -7.54 -10.47
C ALA A 65 9.67 -6.88 -10.75
N LYS A 66 10.12 -5.99 -9.86
CA LYS A 66 11.36 -5.22 -10.01
C LYS A 66 12.56 -5.86 -9.32
N TYR A 67 12.36 -6.39 -8.11
CA TYR A 67 13.47 -6.76 -7.22
C TYR A 67 13.48 -8.23 -6.82
N HIS A 68 12.38 -8.95 -7.00
CA HIS A 68 12.24 -10.36 -6.55
C HIS A 68 12.66 -10.53 -5.10
N CYS A 69 12.18 -9.64 -4.21
CA CYS A 69 12.51 -9.67 -2.78
C CYS A 69 12.23 -11.04 -2.16
N SER A 70 12.91 -11.38 -1.06
CA SER A 70 12.74 -12.69 -0.42
C SER A 70 11.30 -12.90 0.04
N HIS A 71 10.68 -11.86 0.58
CA HIS A 71 9.27 -11.84 0.96
C HIS A 71 8.72 -10.41 1.04
N LEU A 72 7.48 -10.23 0.61
CA LEU A 72 6.77 -8.96 0.67
C LEU A 72 5.49 -9.12 1.48
N THR A 73 5.17 -8.11 2.28
CA THR A 73 3.93 -8.07 3.05
C THR A 73 3.20 -6.76 2.76
N GLY A 74 1.91 -6.83 2.46
CA GLY A 74 1.02 -5.67 2.41
C GLY A 74 0.12 -5.63 3.64
N LEU A 75 0.04 -4.48 4.33
CA LEU A 75 -0.90 -4.24 5.42
C LEU A 75 -2.00 -3.30 4.95
N GLU A 76 -3.26 -3.70 5.08
CA GLU A 76 -4.42 -2.92 4.64
C GLU A 76 -5.55 -3.01 5.67
N ILE A 77 -6.11 -1.87 6.04
CA ILE A 77 -7.20 -1.84 7.04
C ILE A 77 -8.56 -2.20 6.44
N GLN A 78 -8.77 -1.87 5.16
CA GLN A 78 -10.04 -2.15 4.49
C GLN A 78 -10.06 -3.58 3.96
N GLU A 79 -10.91 -4.43 4.54
CA GLU A 79 -11.00 -5.85 4.16
C GLU A 79 -11.31 -6.06 2.67
N GLU A 80 -12.12 -5.19 2.06
CA GLU A 80 -12.45 -5.31 0.65
C GLU A 80 -11.22 -5.05 -0.26
N SER A 81 -10.39 -4.06 0.09
CA SER A 81 -9.14 -3.76 -0.62
C SER A 81 -8.12 -4.88 -0.40
N ALA A 82 -7.99 -5.35 0.84
CA ALA A 82 -7.13 -6.48 1.19
C ALA A 82 -7.54 -7.77 0.46
N ASP A 83 -8.84 -8.02 0.30
CA ASP A 83 -9.33 -9.16 -0.49
C ASP A 83 -8.98 -9.02 -1.98
N MET A 84 -9.16 -7.85 -2.59
CA MET A 84 -8.70 -7.60 -3.97
C MET A 84 -7.19 -7.82 -4.09
N ALA A 85 -6.40 -7.36 -3.11
CA ALA A 85 -4.95 -7.56 -3.10
C ALA A 85 -4.59 -9.04 -3.03
N ARG A 86 -5.20 -9.84 -2.12
CA ARG A 86 -4.96 -11.30 -2.04
C ARG A 86 -5.30 -12.02 -3.34
N ARG A 87 -6.42 -11.65 -3.96
CA ARG A 87 -6.82 -12.22 -5.26
C ARG A 87 -5.88 -11.78 -6.38
N SER A 88 -5.36 -10.55 -6.35
CA SER A 88 -4.33 -10.07 -7.29
C SER A 88 -3.03 -10.85 -7.13
N VAL A 89 -2.59 -11.12 -5.90
CA VAL A 89 -1.44 -11.99 -5.61
C VAL A 89 -1.66 -13.39 -6.18
N ALA A 90 -2.85 -13.98 -5.95
CA ALA A 90 -3.21 -15.30 -6.46
C ALA A 90 -3.32 -15.34 -8.00
N LEU A 91 -3.78 -14.27 -8.63
CA LEU A 91 -3.88 -14.14 -10.08
C LEU A 91 -2.51 -14.22 -10.77
N ASN A 92 -1.46 -13.79 -10.08
CA ASN A 92 -0.09 -13.78 -10.55
C ASN A 92 0.77 -14.96 -10.02
N ASP A 93 0.15 -15.92 -9.33
CA ASP A 93 0.82 -17.10 -8.72
C ASP A 93 1.95 -16.70 -7.74
N LEU A 94 1.74 -15.63 -6.94
CA LEU A 94 2.73 -15.03 -6.03
C LEU A 94 2.45 -15.30 -4.54
N GLN A 95 1.60 -16.26 -4.19
CA GLN A 95 1.17 -16.52 -2.80
C GLN A 95 2.34 -16.97 -1.90
N ASP A 96 3.39 -17.56 -2.47
CA ASP A 96 4.60 -17.96 -1.74
C ASP A 96 5.57 -16.78 -1.51
N ARG A 97 5.28 -15.62 -2.10
CA ARG A 97 6.16 -14.44 -2.11
C ARG A 97 5.55 -13.21 -1.47
N ILE A 98 4.23 -13.09 -1.52
CA ILE A 98 3.50 -11.91 -1.07
C ILE A 98 2.36 -12.32 -0.15
N ASP A 99 2.39 -11.82 1.08
CA ASP A 99 1.29 -11.90 2.04
C ASP A 99 0.52 -10.60 2.13
N ILE A 100 -0.79 -10.68 2.25
CA ILE A 100 -1.66 -9.53 2.52
C ILE A 100 -2.36 -9.74 3.85
N VAL A 101 -2.05 -8.86 4.79
CA VAL A 101 -2.57 -8.85 6.16
C VAL A 101 -3.60 -7.74 6.31
N THR A 102 -4.77 -8.06 6.85
CA THR A 102 -5.76 -7.04 7.22
C THR A 102 -5.44 -6.50 8.60
N GLY A 103 -5.26 -5.18 8.72
CA GLY A 103 -4.93 -4.54 9.99
C GLY A 103 -4.69 -3.04 9.89
N ASP A 104 -4.69 -2.38 11.04
CA ASP A 104 -4.44 -0.95 11.16
C ASP A 104 -2.94 -0.67 11.28
N ILE A 105 -2.45 0.32 10.53
CA ILE A 105 -1.06 0.81 10.62
C ILE A 105 -0.70 1.18 12.07
N LYS A 106 -1.64 1.75 12.83
CA LYS A 106 -1.44 2.11 14.25
C LYS A 106 -1.14 0.92 15.15
N GLU A 107 -1.51 -0.29 14.74
CA GLU A 107 -1.25 -1.54 15.45
C GLU A 107 -0.14 -2.39 14.80
N ALA A 108 0.54 -1.86 13.79
CA ALA A 108 1.52 -2.62 13.00
C ALA A 108 2.64 -3.23 13.86
N ASP A 109 3.08 -2.54 14.92
CA ASP A 109 4.08 -3.03 15.87
C ASP A 109 3.56 -4.12 16.85
N ARG A 110 2.25 -4.41 16.84
CA ARG A 110 1.65 -5.57 17.51
C ARG A 110 1.40 -6.72 16.55
N ILE A 111 1.21 -6.41 15.27
CA ILE A 111 0.99 -7.40 14.21
C ILE A 111 2.31 -8.03 13.77
N PHE A 112 3.36 -7.24 13.66
CA PHE A 112 4.67 -7.68 13.17
C PHE A 112 5.76 -7.57 14.24
N PRO A 113 6.74 -8.49 14.22
CA PRO A 113 7.89 -8.41 15.11
C PRO A 113 8.72 -7.13 14.87
N ALA A 114 9.31 -6.60 15.94
CA ALA A 114 10.24 -5.47 15.82
C ALA A 114 11.46 -5.84 14.95
N ALA A 115 11.99 -4.85 14.22
CA ALA A 115 13.19 -5.00 13.39
C ALA A 115 13.11 -6.20 12.42
N SER A 116 11.96 -6.40 11.76
CA SER A 116 11.71 -7.55 10.88
C SER A 116 11.81 -7.23 9.38
N PHE A 117 11.80 -5.94 8.99
CA PHE A 117 11.80 -5.53 7.60
C PHE A 117 13.06 -4.76 7.21
N ASP A 118 13.60 -5.07 6.03
CA ASP A 118 14.74 -4.36 5.43
C ASP A 118 14.27 -3.11 4.68
N CYS A 119 13.07 -3.15 4.12
CA CYS A 119 12.46 -2.07 3.37
C CYS A 119 10.99 -1.89 3.78
N ILE A 120 10.57 -0.66 4.03
CA ILE A 120 9.17 -0.33 4.26
C ILE A 120 8.75 0.76 3.28
N THR A 121 7.59 0.61 2.68
CA THR A 121 6.94 1.62 1.84
C THR A 121 5.63 2.08 2.46
N CYS A 122 5.21 3.30 2.15
CA CYS A 122 3.90 3.81 2.50
C CYS A 122 3.46 4.85 1.47
N ASN A 123 2.29 4.64 0.88
CA ASN A 123 1.58 5.64 0.10
C ASN A 123 0.27 5.96 0.82
N PRO A 124 0.31 6.75 1.91
CA PRO A 124 -0.87 6.95 2.74
C PRO A 124 -1.95 7.71 1.99
N PRO A 125 -3.24 7.47 2.29
CA PRO A 125 -4.30 8.34 1.79
C PRO A 125 -4.04 9.75 2.32
N TYR A 126 -3.83 10.70 1.40
CA TYR A 126 -3.47 12.06 1.77
C TYR A 126 -4.59 12.72 2.54
N MET A 127 -4.30 13.02 3.79
CA MET A 127 -5.11 13.92 4.62
C MET A 127 -4.40 15.27 4.64
N ILE A 128 -4.90 16.20 3.85
CA ILE A 128 -4.55 17.61 4.00
C ILE A 128 -5.11 18.04 5.36
N GLY A 129 -4.21 18.35 6.31
CA GLY A 129 -4.60 18.78 7.64
C GLY A 129 -5.54 19.98 7.56
N GLN A 130 -6.56 19.95 8.36
CA GLN A 130 -7.52 20.98 8.84
C GLN A 130 -7.98 22.14 7.92
N HIS A 131 -7.48 22.29 6.68
CA HIS A 131 -7.84 23.40 5.77
C HIS A 131 -8.33 22.97 4.38
N GLY A 132 -8.58 21.70 4.13
CA GLY A 132 -9.20 21.24 2.90
C GLY A 132 -10.69 21.53 2.90
N LEU A 133 -11.18 22.35 1.96
CA LEU A 133 -12.59 22.52 1.66
C LEU A 133 -13.19 21.14 1.35
N THR A 134 -13.78 20.53 2.35
CA THR A 134 -14.56 19.31 2.18
C THR A 134 -15.87 19.69 1.54
N ASN A 135 -16.13 19.19 0.33
CA ASN A 135 -17.48 19.20 -0.21
C ASN A 135 -18.28 18.13 0.56
N PRO A 136 -19.26 18.51 1.42
CA PRO A 136 -19.93 17.57 2.33
C PRO A 136 -20.79 16.51 1.64
N GLU A 137 -20.98 16.61 0.33
CA GLU A 137 -21.92 15.79 -0.43
C GLU A 137 -21.28 14.60 -1.18
N GLU A 138 -19.95 14.38 -1.07
CA GLU A 138 -19.35 13.20 -1.71
C GLU A 138 -19.27 12.01 -0.74
N PRO A 139 -19.96 10.89 -1.05
CA PRO A 139 -19.86 9.65 -0.25
C PRO A 139 -18.43 9.12 -0.10
N LYS A 140 -17.53 9.48 -1.03
CA LYS A 140 -16.08 9.16 -1.00
C LYS A 140 -15.32 9.91 0.12
N ALA A 141 -15.84 11.02 0.61
CA ALA A 141 -15.22 11.77 1.71
C ALA A 141 -15.41 11.04 3.05
N ILE A 142 -16.56 10.39 3.26
CA ILE A 142 -16.89 9.70 4.52
C ILE A 142 -15.98 8.48 4.73
N ALA A 143 -15.73 7.69 3.69
CA ALA A 143 -14.82 6.54 3.77
C ALA A 143 -13.35 6.95 4.01
N ARG A 144 -12.96 8.17 3.65
CA ARG A 144 -11.62 8.73 3.91
C ARG A 144 -11.45 9.28 5.32
N HIS A 145 -12.54 9.64 6.01
CA HIS A 145 -12.49 10.19 7.36
C HIS A 145 -12.31 9.15 8.46
N GLU A 146 -12.62 7.88 8.22
CA GLU A 146 -12.52 6.82 9.23
C GLU A 146 -11.12 6.18 9.34
N VAL A 147 -10.23 6.42 8.37
CA VAL A 147 -8.87 5.86 8.35
C VAL A 147 -7.84 6.97 8.58
N LEU A 148 -7.94 7.63 9.74
CA LEU A 148 -6.98 8.68 10.12
C LEU A 148 -5.72 8.05 10.73
N CYS A 149 -4.76 7.70 9.87
CA CYS A 149 -3.38 7.47 10.26
C CYS A 149 -2.61 8.77 10.03
N THR A 150 -1.99 9.29 11.08
CA THR A 150 -1.14 10.49 10.99
C THR A 150 0.24 10.12 10.46
N LEU A 151 0.99 11.10 9.94
CA LEU A 151 2.40 10.88 9.58
C LEU A 151 3.23 10.39 10.78
N GLU A 152 2.92 10.89 11.99
CA GLU A 152 3.57 10.46 13.23
C GLU A 152 3.30 8.98 13.52
N ASP A 153 2.07 8.50 13.33
CA ASP A 153 1.74 7.07 13.47
C ASP A 153 2.59 6.24 12.50
N VAL A 154 2.61 6.60 11.22
CA VAL A 154 3.39 5.88 10.20
C VAL A 154 4.87 5.84 10.57
N VAL A 155 5.48 6.99 10.87
CA VAL A 155 6.91 7.08 11.17
C VAL A 155 7.27 6.31 12.45
N SER A 156 6.45 6.44 13.51
CA SER A 156 6.71 5.77 14.77
C SER A 156 6.63 4.24 14.67
N ARG A 157 5.66 3.71 13.92
CA ARG A 157 5.54 2.26 13.67
C ARG A 157 6.66 1.76 12.77
N THR A 158 6.94 2.49 11.69
CA THR A 158 8.05 2.17 10.78
C THR A 158 9.38 2.06 11.53
N ALA A 159 9.69 3.02 12.41
CA ALA A 159 10.94 3.03 13.18
C ALA A 159 11.13 1.79 14.06
N LYS A 160 10.01 1.19 14.56
CA LYS A 160 10.08 -0.05 15.35
C LYS A 160 10.24 -1.31 14.47
N LEU A 161 9.67 -1.28 13.26
CA LEU A 161 9.60 -2.42 12.38
C LEU A 161 10.82 -2.58 11.47
N LEU A 162 11.52 -1.47 11.18
CA LEU A 162 12.74 -1.50 10.37
C LEU A 162 13.90 -2.16 11.12
N LYS A 163 14.63 -2.99 10.40
CA LYS A 163 15.96 -3.46 10.84
C LYS A 163 16.94 -2.32 10.87
N PRO A 164 18.02 -2.41 11.70
CA PRO A 164 19.13 -1.46 11.62
C PRO A 164 19.70 -1.40 10.19
N GLY A 165 19.78 -0.19 9.63
CA GLY A 165 20.20 0.02 8.24
C GLY A 165 19.12 -0.24 7.18
N GLY A 166 17.89 -0.52 7.58
CA GLY A 166 16.73 -0.61 6.69
C GLY A 166 16.31 0.76 6.15
N HIS A 167 15.50 0.75 5.10
CA HIS A 167 15.06 1.96 4.38
C HIS A 167 13.55 2.13 4.43
N PHE A 168 13.12 3.36 4.64
CA PHE A 168 11.73 3.75 4.56
C PHE A 168 11.49 4.72 3.41
N TYR A 169 10.51 4.40 2.56
CA TYR A 169 10.09 5.23 1.44
C TYR A 169 8.62 5.60 1.61
N ILE A 170 8.34 6.89 1.61
CA ILE A 170 6.98 7.41 1.76
C ILE A 170 6.69 8.39 0.63
N CYS A 171 5.51 8.29 0.05
CA CYS A 171 5.00 9.29 -0.85
C CYS A 171 4.24 10.35 -0.04
N LEU A 172 4.60 11.62 -0.17
CA LEU A 172 3.90 12.75 0.46
C LEU A 172 3.56 13.78 -0.60
N LEU A 173 2.29 14.16 -0.69
CA LEU A 173 1.90 15.31 -1.49
C LEU A 173 2.11 16.58 -0.66
N TYR A 174 3.02 17.42 -1.10
CA TYR A 174 3.19 18.76 -0.57
C TYR A 174 2.28 19.70 -1.36
N THR A 175 1.23 20.22 -0.74
CA THR A 175 0.56 21.40 -1.27
C THR A 175 1.24 22.61 -0.65
N SER A 176 2.01 23.33 -1.45
CA SER A 176 2.59 24.62 -1.06
C SER A 176 1.52 25.71 -1.11
N ASP A 177 0.63 25.73 -0.12
CA ASP A 177 -0.18 26.91 0.19
C ASP A 177 0.43 27.66 1.39
N ALA A 178 1.74 27.88 1.33
CA ALA A 178 2.45 28.78 2.19
C ALA A 178 3.10 29.87 1.30
N ALA A 179 2.27 30.64 0.63
CA ALA A 179 2.67 31.88 0.02
C ALA A 179 1.59 32.91 0.34
N ASP A 180 1.85 33.68 1.35
CA ASP A 180 1.65 35.09 1.70
C ASP A 180 1.26 35.31 3.14
#